data_ba2609d8909becf95d0225606f39ce48
#
_entry.id   ba2609d8909becf95d0225606f39ce48
#
_cell.length_a   1.000
_cell.length_b   1.000
_cell.length_c   1.000
_cell.angle_alpha   90.00
_cell.angle_beta   90.00
_cell.angle_gamma   90.00
#
_symmetry.space_group_name_H-M   'P 1'
#
loop_
_entity.id
_entity.type
_entity.pdbx_description
1 polymer ?
#
loop_
_entity_poly.entity_id
_entity_poly.type
_entity_poly.pdbx_seq_one_letter_code
_entity_poly.pdbx_strand_id
1 'polypeptide(L)'
;MKDKRVRSDVGGRFLTAFGMTVSVVLMFLLTSCGKNIDYKGLFFTFNESVNERFAESMEYNEQHGYDVYTGIPDEYEVYAMSDIHVDFSTNNLDRYVSDYLADTMAPPFSLCLGDVINATGHWDYFADHVKPVTDAGRKIYYAVGNHDLYFDQWPEFKSRFHTSTYWFEVQTVSGFKDLYIALDSGNGTLGVDQREWLENILKTKRNEGLRHIVVFTHTHLFKKDSSQGHTSNFNLEETYDLADLFDRYDVSLVLQGHSHSRDLTTFKDVVYLRVDALEDHYPDAYYTILSIGENINYNFVKIN
;
A
#
# COMPACT_ATOMS: atom_id res chain seq x y z
N MET A 1 8.23 28.47 72.26
CA MET A 1 7.71 27.32 71.51
C MET A 1 7.50 27.79 70.10
N LYS A 2 8.37 27.32 69.17
CA LYS A 2 8.28 27.64 67.75
C LYS A 2 7.88 26.34 66.99
N ASP A 3 6.70 26.38 66.39
CA ASP A 3 6.12 25.32 65.65
C ASP A 3 6.77 25.28 64.25
N LYS A 4 7.47 24.17 63.89
CA LYS A 4 8.05 23.95 62.56
C LYS A 4 7.05 23.16 61.74
N ARG A 5 6.38 23.82 60.81
CA ARG A 5 5.62 23.12 59.75
C ARG A 5 6.59 22.45 58.77
N VAL A 6 6.53 21.15 58.73
CA VAL A 6 7.17 20.34 57.68
C VAL A 6 6.25 20.42 56.45
N ARG A 7 6.67 21.10 55.38
CA ARG A 7 6.04 20.99 54.06
C ARG A 7 6.52 19.71 53.42
N SER A 8 5.63 18.78 53.16
CA SER A 8 5.89 17.55 52.41
C SER A 8 6.08 17.87 50.94
N ASP A 9 7.27 17.62 50.43
CA ASP A 9 7.65 17.78 49.05
C ASP A 9 7.22 16.51 48.26
N VAL A 10 5.90 16.32 48.10
CA VAL A 10 5.31 15.17 47.42
C VAL A 10 5.15 15.46 45.91
N GLY A 11 5.07 16.72 45.49
CA GLY A 11 4.86 17.11 44.09
C GLY A 11 6.06 16.89 43.17
N GLY A 12 7.29 17.11 43.67
CA GLY A 12 8.50 16.99 42.89
C GLY A 12 8.87 15.54 42.53
N ARG A 13 8.53 14.59 43.39
CA ARG A 13 8.82 13.17 43.18
C ARG A 13 7.85 12.51 42.20
N PHE A 14 6.62 12.99 42.06
CA PHE A 14 5.65 12.46 41.09
C PHE A 14 5.98 12.90 39.65
N LEU A 15 6.41 14.13 39.44
CA LEU A 15 6.78 14.67 38.15
C LEU A 15 8.08 14.01 37.60
N THR A 16 9.05 13.75 38.46
CA THR A 16 10.28 13.05 38.08
C THR A 16 10.04 11.57 37.78
N ALA A 17 9.19 10.88 38.57
CA ALA A 17 8.84 9.47 38.30
C ALA A 17 8.04 9.32 37.00
N PHE A 18 7.10 10.21 36.73
CA PHE A 18 6.32 10.20 35.50
C PHE A 18 7.19 10.49 34.28
N GLY A 19 8.09 11.49 34.36
CA GLY A 19 9.04 11.80 33.31
C GLY A 19 10.05 10.65 33.03
N MET A 20 10.54 9.97 34.06
CA MET A 20 11.39 8.79 33.91
C MET A 20 10.63 7.61 33.32
N THR A 21 9.38 7.39 33.69
CA THR A 21 8.57 6.30 33.15
C THR A 21 8.26 6.51 31.68
N VAL A 22 7.92 7.73 31.27
CA VAL A 22 7.70 8.08 29.85
C VAL A 22 8.99 7.95 29.05
N SER A 23 10.14 8.39 29.58
CA SER A 23 11.43 8.26 28.90
C SER A 23 11.86 6.80 28.79
N VAL A 24 11.62 5.96 29.80
CA VAL A 24 11.94 4.52 29.76
C VAL A 24 11.02 3.80 28.78
N VAL A 25 9.72 4.10 28.75
CA VAL A 25 8.79 3.53 27.77
C VAL A 25 9.17 3.96 26.35
N LEU A 26 9.52 5.23 26.13
CA LEU A 26 10.01 5.72 24.84
C LEU A 26 11.33 5.02 24.45
N MET A 27 12.23 4.79 25.38
CA MET A 27 13.52 4.11 25.15
C MET A 27 13.31 2.62 24.85
N PHE A 28 12.35 1.95 25.51
CA PHE A 28 11.97 0.58 25.19
C PHE A 28 11.28 0.47 23.82
N LEU A 29 10.46 1.41 23.43
CA LEU A 29 9.89 1.51 22.08
C LEU A 29 10.98 1.70 21.02
N LEU A 30 12.03 2.45 21.32
CA LEU A 30 13.14 2.69 20.40
C LEU A 30 14.14 1.52 20.31
N THR A 31 14.22 0.65 21.31
CA THR A 31 15.19 -0.46 21.37
C THR A 31 14.60 -1.84 21.10
N SER A 32 13.28 -1.99 21.20
CA SER A 32 12.57 -3.27 21.07
C SER A 32 12.19 -3.62 19.64
N CYS A 33 12.44 -2.74 18.68
CA CYS A 33 11.91 -2.89 17.34
C CYS A 33 12.99 -3.11 16.31
N GLY A 34 12.89 -4.22 15.63
CA GLY A 34 13.57 -4.44 14.36
C GLY A 34 13.23 -3.34 13.34
N LYS A 35 14.01 -3.23 12.29
CA LYS A 35 13.98 -2.16 11.26
C LYS A 35 12.62 -1.90 10.54
N ASN A 36 11.55 -2.58 10.93
CA ASN A 36 10.31 -2.67 10.18
C ASN A 36 9.06 -2.14 10.91
N ILE A 37 9.20 -1.38 12.01
CA ILE A 37 8.05 -0.69 12.60
C ILE A 37 8.10 0.78 12.18
N ASP A 38 7.06 1.18 11.50
CA ASP A 38 6.85 2.56 11.14
C ASP A 38 6.44 3.38 12.38
N TYR A 39 7.44 3.89 13.08
CA TYR A 39 7.22 4.78 14.22
C TYR A 39 6.58 6.12 13.82
N LYS A 40 6.88 6.59 12.60
CA LYS A 40 6.30 7.84 12.11
C LYS A 40 4.79 7.67 11.95
N GLY A 41 4.35 6.59 11.31
CA GLY A 41 2.93 6.28 11.18
C GLY A 41 2.21 6.16 12.51
N LEU A 42 2.83 5.53 13.50
CA LEU A 42 2.24 5.43 14.85
C LEU A 42 2.01 6.78 15.54
N PHE A 43 2.85 7.80 15.23
CA PHE A 43 2.78 9.11 15.89
C PHE A 43 2.20 10.22 15.00
N PHE A 44 2.12 10.02 13.69
CA PHE A 44 1.80 11.07 12.73
C PHE A 44 0.61 10.76 11.81
N THR A 45 -0.06 9.61 11.97
CA THR A 45 -1.35 9.31 11.35
C THR A 45 -2.46 9.75 12.29
N PHE A 46 -2.99 10.95 12.12
CA PHE A 46 -3.73 11.54 13.20
C PHE A 46 -5.24 11.50 13.10
N ASN A 47 -5.86 11.52 11.95
CA ASN A 47 -7.26 11.92 11.94
C ASN A 47 -8.25 10.88 11.44
N GLU A 48 -7.96 10.18 10.35
CA GLU A 48 -8.94 9.23 9.82
C GLU A 48 -8.50 7.79 10.05
N SER A 49 -9.38 7.02 10.67
CA SER A 49 -9.22 5.57 10.73
C SER A 49 -9.38 4.95 9.34
N VAL A 50 -8.86 3.74 9.15
CA VAL A 50 -9.06 3.00 7.91
C VAL A 50 -10.54 2.79 7.56
N ASN A 51 -11.43 2.64 8.58
CA ASN A 51 -12.87 2.50 8.34
C ASN A 51 -13.51 3.82 7.83
N GLU A 52 -13.05 4.98 8.32
CA GLU A 52 -13.52 6.28 7.81
C GLU A 52 -13.09 6.49 6.36
N ARG A 53 -11.82 6.23 6.03
CA ARG A 53 -11.32 6.30 4.65
C ARG A 53 -12.02 5.29 3.73
N PHE A 54 -12.30 4.09 4.23
CA PHE A 54 -13.09 3.10 3.53
C PHE A 54 -14.52 3.61 3.24
N ALA A 55 -15.21 4.17 4.23
CA ALA A 55 -16.56 4.71 4.04
C ALA A 55 -16.59 5.81 2.99
N GLU A 56 -15.63 6.74 3.01
CA GLU A 56 -15.48 7.79 2.01
C GLU A 56 -15.14 7.23 0.62
N SER A 57 -14.32 6.18 0.55
CA SER A 57 -14.02 5.47 -0.69
C SER A 57 -15.26 4.80 -1.29
N MET A 58 -16.10 4.18 -0.46
CA MET A 58 -17.35 3.56 -0.92
C MET A 58 -18.35 4.60 -1.42
N GLU A 59 -18.48 5.73 -0.73
CA GLU A 59 -19.33 6.83 -1.18
C GLU A 59 -18.91 7.32 -2.58
N TYR A 60 -17.61 7.49 -2.81
CA TYR A 60 -17.10 7.86 -4.13
C TYR A 60 -17.39 6.79 -5.19
N ASN A 61 -17.11 5.52 -4.87
CA ASN A 61 -17.29 4.40 -5.81
C ASN A 61 -18.77 4.18 -6.17
N GLU A 62 -19.70 4.39 -5.24
CA GLU A 62 -21.15 4.32 -5.51
C GLU A 62 -21.61 5.39 -6.51
N GLN A 63 -21.01 6.58 -6.46
CA GLN A 63 -21.34 7.68 -7.35
C GLN A 63 -20.72 7.55 -8.74
N HIS A 64 -19.53 6.94 -8.86
CA HIS A 64 -18.72 6.95 -10.08
C HIS A 64 -18.61 5.56 -10.75
N GLY A 65 -18.94 4.51 -10.03
CA GLY A 65 -18.81 3.12 -10.51
C GLY A 65 -17.36 2.61 -10.50
N TYR A 66 -17.14 1.53 -11.20
CA TYR A 66 -15.86 0.83 -11.29
C TYR A 66 -15.43 0.71 -12.76
N ASP A 67 -14.13 0.81 -13.01
CA ASP A 67 -13.61 0.73 -14.37
C ASP A 67 -13.67 -0.72 -14.90
N VAL A 68 -14.02 -0.84 -16.17
CA VAL A 68 -13.95 -2.11 -16.91
C VAL A 68 -13.23 -1.86 -18.23
N TYR A 69 -12.04 -2.43 -18.35
CA TYR A 69 -11.27 -2.38 -19.60
C TYR A 69 -11.69 -3.53 -20.50
N THR A 70 -11.99 -3.24 -21.76
CA THR A 70 -12.40 -4.23 -22.74
C THR A 70 -11.47 -4.22 -23.94
N GLY A 71 -11.35 -5.37 -24.65
CA GLY A 71 -10.54 -5.45 -25.85
C GLY A 71 -9.03 -5.48 -25.57
N ILE A 72 -8.64 -5.77 -24.34
CA ILE A 72 -7.22 -5.99 -23.97
C ILE A 72 -6.77 -7.33 -24.60
N PRO A 73 -5.54 -7.44 -25.12
CA PRO A 73 -4.99 -8.72 -25.56
C PRO A 73 -5.06 -9.80 -24.46
N ASP A 74 -5.10 -11.08 -24.86
CA ASP A 74 -5.15 -12.19 -23.89
C ASP A 74 -3.88 -12.28 -23.03
N GLU A 75 -2.77 -11.79 -23.58
CA GLU A 75 -1.50 -11.58 -22.88
C GLU A 75 -1.20 -10.08 -22.88
N TYR A 76 -0.90 -9.52 -21.70
CA TYR A 76 -0.58 -8.11 -21.54
C TYR A 76 0.37 -7.88 -20.35
N GLU A 77 1.04 -6.73 -20.33
CA GLU A 77 2.06 -6.40 -19.31
C GLU A 77 1.60 -5.25 -18.41
N VAL A 78 1.52 -5.48 -17.11
CA VAL A 78 1.14 -4.47 -16.11
C VAL A 78 2.38 -3.97 -15.39
N TYR A 79 2.62 -2.68 -15.47
CA TYR A 79 3.70 -2.00 -14.74
C TYR A 79 3.25 -1.71 -13.31
N ALA A 80 4.11 -1.98 -12.33
CA ALA A 80 3.87 -1.72 -10.93
C ALA A 80 5.08 -1.02 -10.29
N MET A 81 4.83 0.05 -9.56
CA MET A 81 5.80 0.80 -8.78
C MET A 81 5.35 0.92 -7.33
N SER A 82 6.27 1.21 -6.42
CA SER A 82 6.02 1.42 -5.00
C SER A 82 7.06 2.34 -4.39
N ASP A 83 6.73 2.94 -3.23
CA ASP A 83 7.71 3.62 -2.38
C ASP A 83 8.54 4.64 -3.17
N ILE A 84 7.85 5.58 -3.82
CA ILE A 84 8.46 6.61 -4.68
C ILE A 84 9.10 7.70 -3.82
N HIS A 85 8.46 8.02 -2.68
CA HIS A 85 8.93 9.00 -1.70
C HIS A 85 9.38 10.31 -2.33
N VAL A 86 8.55 10.86 -3.22
CA VAL A 86 8.87 12.11 -3.90
C VAL A 86 9.23 13.20 -2.90
N ASP A 87 10.41 13.79 -3.10
CA ASP A 87 10.88 14.98 -2.38
C ASP A 87 11.29 16.09 -3.35
N PHE A 88 12.56 16.17 -3.77
CA PHE A 88 13.08 17.17 -4.71
C PHE A 88 13.61 16.56 -6.00
N SER A 89 13.43 15.27 -6.22
CA SER A 89 13.95 14.51 -7.34
C SER A 89 12.97 13.42 -7.76
N THR A 90 12.87 13.16 -9.06
CA THR A 90 11.94 12.19 -9.67
C THR A 90 12.55 11.44 -10.85
N ASN A 91 13.89 11.34 -10.92
CA ASN A 91 14.56 10.72 -12.08
C ASN A 91 14.08 9.27 -12.31
N ASN A 92 13.90 8.52 -11.22
CA ASN A 92 13.43 7.14 -11.29
C ASN A 92 11.96 7.07 -11.74
N LEU A 93 11.12 7.96 -11.23
CA LEU A 93 9.73 8.10 -11.65
C LEU A 93 9.64 8.48 -13.14
N ASP A 94 10.43 9.44 -13.59
CA ASP A 94 10.45 9.87 -14.99
C ASP A 94 10.87 8.73 -15.91
N ARG A 95 11.83 7.91 -15.48
CA ARG A 95 12.25 6.72 -16.21
C ARG A 95 11.13 5.68 -16.26
N TYR A 96 10.48 5.38 -15.15
CA TYR A 96 9.32 4.48 -15.10
C TYR A 96 8.22 4.95 -16.05
N VAL A 97 7.85 6.24 -16.00
CA VAL A 97 6.82 6.83 -16.86
C VAL A 97 7.22 6.71 -18.34
N SER A 98 8.47 6.99 -18.67
CA SER A 98 8.99 6.87 -20.03
C SER A 98 8.92 5.43 -20.55
N ASP A 99 9.37 4.46 -19.74
CA ASP A 99 9.36 3.04 -20.11
C ASP A 99 7.93 2.52 -20.27
N TYR A 100 7.02 2.87 -19.34
CA TYR A 100 5.61 2.50 -19.42
C TYR A 100 4.93 3.08 -20.68
N LEU A 101 5.21 4.33 -21.02
CA LEU A 101 4.60 4.96 -22.20
C LEU A 101 5.16 4.42 -23.53
N ALA A 102 6.41 3.98 -23.52
CA ALA A 102 7.04 3.37 -24.71
C ALA A 102 6.58 1.95 -24.98
N ASP A 103 6.07 1.25 -23.98
CA ASP A 103 5.62 -0.13 -24.12
C ASP A 103 4.26 -0.21 -24.79
N THR A 104 4.23 -0.92 -25.93
CA THR A 104 3.03 -1.16 -26.73
C THR A 104 2.21 -2.36 -26.25
N MET A 105 2.77 -3.20 -25.39
CA MET A 105 2.06 -4.34 -24.76
C MET A 105 1.41 -3.96 -23.44
N ALA A 106 1.80 -2.80 -22.88
CA ALA A 106 1.19 -2.29 -21.65
C ALA A 106 -0.26 -1.85 -21.89
N PRO A 107 -1.20 -2.24 -21.02
CA PRO A 107 -2.57 -1.79 -21.07
C PRO A 107 -2.65 -0.30 -20.73
N PRO A 108 -3.84 0.33 -20.90
CA PRO A 108 -4.01 1.74 -20.58
C PRO A 108 -4.01 2.05 -19.07
N PHE A 109 -3.43 1.17 -18.26
CA PHE A 109 -3.27 1.37 -16.82
C PHE A 109 -1.98 0.76 -16.27
N SER A 110 -1.50 1.31 -15.15
CA SER A 110 -0.42 0.78 -14.32
C SER A 110 -0.78 0.88 -12.84
N LEU A 111 0.03 0.31 -11.94
CA LEU A 111 -0.23 0.25 -10.51
C LEU A 111 0.84 1.01 -9.72
N CYS A 112 0.42 1.75 -8.70
CA CYS A 112 1.28 2.33 -7.68
C CYS A 112 0.84 1.80 -6.31
N LEU A 113 1.76 1.17 -5.58
CA LEU A 113 1.45 0.47 -4.34
C LEU A 113 1.59 1.37 -3.10
N GLY A 114 1.57 2.69 -3.26
CA GLY A 114 1.60 3.65 -2.16
C GLY A 114 2.99 4.21 -1.86
N ASP A 115 3.03 5.04 -0.82
CA ASP A 115 4.18 5.86 -0.43
C ASP A 115 4.67 6.72 -1.61
N VAL A 116 3.72 7.48 -2.18
CA VAL A 116 3.95 8.37 -3.32
C VAL A 116 4.85 9.51 -2.91
N ILE A 117 4.57 10.13 -1.76
CA ILE A 117 5.33 11.27 -1.22
C ILE A 117 6.10 10.86 0.03
N ASN A 118 7.23 11.54 0.29
CA ASN A 118 7.98 11.33 1.51
C ASN A 118 7.35 12.06 2.70
N ALA A 119 6.88 13.28 2.47
CA ALA A 119 6.23 14.13 3.46
C ALA A 119 5.30 15.16 2.78
N THR A 120 4.74 16.08 3.55
CA THR A 120 3.83 17.13 3.04
C THR A 120 4.43 17.97 1.93
N GLY A 121 3.61 18.40 0.98
CA GLY A 121 3.94 19.49 0.04
C GLY A 121 4.47 19.08 -1.33
N HIS A 122 4.68 17.78 -1.60
CA HIS A 122 5.23 17.35 -2.90
C HIS A 122 4.18 16.76 -3.87
N TRP A 123 2.90 16.83 -3.52
CA TRP A 123 1.83 16.29 -4.34
C TRP A 123 1.73 16.90 -5.74
N ASP A 124 1.85 18.22 -5.85
CA ASP A 124 1.80 18.90 -7.16
C ASP A 124 3.02 18.54 -7.99
N TYR A 125 4.19 18.46 -7.36
CA TYR A 125 5.41 18.03 -8.02
C TYR A 125 5.28 16.60 -8.57
N PHE A 126 4.77 15.66 -7.77
CA PHE A 126 4.44 14.31 -8.25
C PHE A 126 3.45 14.33 -9.43
N ALA A 127 2.36 15.09 -9.30
CA ALA A 127 1.32 15.18 -10.32
C ALA A 127 1.86 15.66 -11.69
N ASP A 128 2.79 16.61 -11.69
CA ASP A 128 3.43 17.11 -12.90
C ASP A 128 4.24 16.02 -13.61
N HIS A 129 4.94 15.16 -12.85
CA HIS A 129 5.77 14.08 -13.39
C HIS A 129 4.97 12.88 -13.92
N VAL A 130 3.80 12.60 -13.36
CA VAL A 130 2.90 11.56 -13.89
C VAL A 130 1.90 12.08 -14.94
N LYS A 131 1.83 13.39 -15.14
CA LYS A 131 0.94 14.01 -16.12
C LYS A 131 1.07 13.41 -17.54
N PRO A 132 2.27 13.07 -18.05
CA PRO A 132 2.40 12.45 -19.36
C PRO A 132 1.59 11.15 -19.52
N VAL A 133 1.34 10.39 -18.42
CA VAL A 133 0.52 9.19 -18.43
C VAL A 133 -0.94 9.53 -18.71
N THR A 134 -1.48 10.55 -18.03
CA THR A 134 -2.86 11.00 -18.25
C THR A 134 -3.04 11.68 -19.60
N ASP A 135 -2.06 12.45 -20.05
CA ASP A 135 -2.06 13.10 -21.37
C ASP A 135 -2.05 12.06 -22.50
N ALA A 136 -1.47 10.88 -22.27
CA ALA A 136 -1.51 9.74 -23.18
C ALA A 136 -2.82 8.92 -23.10
N GLY A 137 -3.79 9.34 -22.28
CA GLY A 137 -5.05 8.63 -22.06
C GLY A 137 -4.89 7.34 -21.25
N ARG A 138 -3.79 7.19 -20.50
CA ARG A 138 -3.55 6.07 -19.60
C ARG A 138 -3.81 6.47 -18.14
N LYS A 139 -3.98 5.51 -17.24
CA LYS A 139 -4.30 5.73 -15.83
C LYS A 139 -3.28 5.01 -14.93
N ILE A 140 -2.97 5.59 -13.78
CA ILE A 140 -2.26 4.91 -12.69
C ILE A 140 -3.29 4.67 -11.59
N TYR A 141 -3.38 3.44 -11.10
CA TYR A 141 -4.19 3.05 -9.95
C TYR A 141 -3.33 3.04 -8.70
N TYR A 142 -3.80 3.65 -7.63
CA TYR A 142 -3.03 3.89 -6.41
C TYR A 142 -3.60 3.11 -5.23
N ALA A 143 -2.76 2.35 -4.53
CA ALA A 143 -2.98 2.02 -3.14
C ALA A 143 -2.44 3.16 -2.27
N VAL A 144 -3.01 3.37 -1.09
CA VAL A 144 -2.49 4.36 -0.14
C VAL A 144 -1.40 3.75 0.73
N GLY A 145 -0.26 4.43 0.87
CA GLY A 145 0.81 4.06 1.77
C GLY A 145 0.74 4.84 3.09
N ASN A 146 1.61 4.51 4.03
CA ASN A 146 1.62 5.18 5.34
C ASN A 146 2.19 6.61 5.24
N HIS A 147 3.15 6.87 4.35
CA HIS A 147 3.66 8.23 4.12
C HIS A 147 2.61 9.14 3.48
N ASP A 148 1.71 8.59 2.68
CA ASP A 148 0.60 9.33 2.08
C ASP A 148 -0.46 9.78 3.11
N LEU A 149 -0.38 9.24 4.33
CA LEU A 149 -1.29 9.56 5.45
C LEU A 149 -0.63 10.40 6.55
N TYR A 150 0.71 10.52 6.55
CA TYR A 150 1.41 11.28 7.57
C TYR A 150 0.97 12.75 7.55
N PHE A 151 0.95 13.39 8.74
CA PHE A 151 0.63 14.81 8.88
C PHE A 151 -0.73 15.20 8.29
N ASP A 152 -1.73 14.31 8.43
CA ASP A 152 -3.09 14.58 7.95
C ASP A 152 -3.19 14.76 6.42
N GLN A 153 -2.51 13.89 5.68
CA GLN A 153 -2.46 13.99 4.23
C GLN A 153 -3.59 13.21 3.51
N TRP A 154 -4.47 12.53 4.24
CA TRP A 154 -5.62 11.87 3.61
C TRP A 154 -6.48 12.80 2.74
N PRO A 155 -6.81 14.04 3.17
CA PRO A 155 -7.55 14.97 2.30
C PRO A 155 -6.85 15.27 0.98
N GLU A 156 -5.51 15.38 0.99
CA GLU A 156 -4.71 15.61 -0.22
C GLU A 156 -4.69 14.37 -1.12
N PHE A 157 -4.49 13.18 -0.56
CA PHE A 157 -4.59 11.92 -1.28
C PHE A 157 -5.98 11.77 -1.93
N LYS A 158 -7.04 11.92 -1.14
CA LYS A 158 -8.43 11.81 -1.61
C LYS A 158 -8.78 12.84 -2.69
N SER A 159 -8.28 14.07 -2.58
CA SER A 159 -8.55 15.09 -3.60
C SER A 159 -7.98 14.74 -4.98
N ARG A 160 -6.91 13.94 -5.04
CA ARG A 160 -6.18 13.56 -6.27
C ARG A 160 -6.58 12.20 -6.80
N PHE A 161 -6.74 11.22 -5.91
CA PHE A 161 -6.95 9.82 -6.27
C PHE A 161 -8.35 9.33 -5.92
N HIS A 162 -9.12 10.11 -5.15
CA HIS A 162 -10.53 9.95 -4.80
C HIS A 162 -10.84 8.80 -3.85
N THR A 163 -10.21 7.66 -4.00
CA THR A 163 -10.52 6.43 -3.25
C THR A 163 -9.24 5.65 -2.93
N SER A 164 -9.18 4.99 -1.78
CA SER A 164 -8.09 4.08 -1.39
C SER A 164 -8.47 2.60 -1.49
N THR A 165 -9.79 2.32 -1.63
CA THR A 165 -10.33 0.95 -1.70
C THR A 165 -11.32 0.85 -2.84
N TYR A 166 -11.03 0.00 -3.83
CA TYR A 166 -11.84 -0.19 -5.04
C TYR A 166 -11.43 -1.46 -5.76
N TRP A 167 -12.15 -1.78 -6.84
CA TRP A 167 -11.75 -2.80 -7.79
C TRP A 167 -11.92 -2.30 -9.24
N PHE A 168 -11.28 -2.95 -10.16
CA PHE A 168 -11.55 -2.79 -11.60
C PHE A 168 -11.35 -4.13 -12.31
N GLU A 169 -11.89 -4.26 -13.51
CA GLU A 169 -11.90 -5.50 -14.28
C GLU A 169 -11.26 -5.29 -15.64
N VAL A 170 -10.54 -6.31 -16.09
CA VAL A 170 -9.98 -6.40 -17.44
C VAL A 170 -10.68 -7.55 -18.16
N GLN A 171 -11.25 -7.26 -19.33
CA GLN A 171 -11.83 -8.24 -20.22
C GLN A 171 -11.00 -8.32 -21.50
N THR A 172 -10.44 -9.48 -21.75
CA THR A 172 -9.59 -9.69 -22.93
C THR A 172 -10.42 -9.92 -24.19
N VAL A 173 -9.74 -9.90 -25.34
CA VAL A 173 -10.40 -10.11 -26.65
C VAL A 173 -11.02 -11.50 -26.78
N SER A 174 -10.48 -12.52 -26.11
CA SER A 174 -11.05 -13.88 -26.06
C SER A 174 -12.07 -14.08 -24.94
N GLY A 175 -12.34 -13.04 -24.15
CA GLY A 175 -13.34 -13.04 -23.08
C GLY A 175 -12.85 -13.52 -21.72
N PHE A 176 -11.53 -13.69 -21.52
CA PHE A 176 -10.98 -13.89 -20.19
C PHE A 176 -11.20 -12.63 -19.33
N LYS A 177 -11.37 -12.82 -18.04
CA LYS A 177 -11.60 -11.73 -17.08
C LYS A 177 -10.56 -11.79 -15.97
N ASP A 178 -9.91 -10.67 -15.72
CA ASP A 178 -8.98 -10.49 -14.61
C ASP A 178 -9.52 -9.39 -13.69
N LEU A 179 -9.56 -9.65 -12.40
CA LEU A 179 -10.03 -8.71 -11.37
C LEU A 179 -8.84 -8.14 -10.62
N TYR A 180 -8.79 -6.82 -10.49
CA TYR A 180 -7.82 -6.08 -9.70
C TYR A 180 -8.52 -5.43 -8.52
N ILE A 181 -7.99 -5.60 -7.30
CA ILE A 181 -8.56 -5.06 -6.07
C ILE A 181 -7.50 -4.25 -5.33
N ALA A 182 -7.76 -2.96 -5.12
CA ALA A 182 -6.96 -2.09 -4.27
C ALA A 182 -7.45 -2.15 -2.82
N LEU A 183 -6.52 -2.29 -1.87
CA LEU A 183 -6.82 -2.29 -0.45
C LEU A 183 -6.01 -1.21 0.28
N ASP A 184 -6.68 -0.52 1.19
CA ASP A 184 -6.06 0.43 2.12
C ASP A 184 -5.46 -0.32 3.31
N SER A 185 -4.15 -0.42 3.33
CA SER A 185 -3.37 -0.98 4.44
C SER A 185 -2.40 0.03 5.05
N GLY A 186 -2.56 1.32 4.77
CA GLY A 186 -1.62 2.36 5.19
C GLY A 186 -1.40 2.46 6.71
N ASN A 187 -2.36 2.00 7.52
CA ASN A 187 -2.24 1.91 8.98
C ASN A 187 -1.82 0.52 9.51
N GLY A 188 -1.46 -0.42 8.64
CA GLY A 188 -1.11 -1.79 9.05
C GLY A 188 -2.32 -2.64 9.45
N THR A 189 -3.50 -2.30 8.96
CA THR A 189 -4.77 -3.04 9.12
C THR A 189 -5.73 -2.65 7.99
N LEU A 190 -6.62 -3.55 7.61
CA LEU A 190 -7.74 -3.23 6.71
C LEU A 190 -8.97 -2.69 7.45
N GLY A 191 -9.04 -2.91 8.77
CA GLY A 191 -10.24 -2.66 9.54
C GLY A 191 -11.36 -3.67 9.25
N VAL A 192 -12.47 -3.53 9.96
CA VAL A 192 -13.58 -4.50 9.87
C VAL A 192 -14.37 -4.31 8.57
N ASP A 193 -14.73 -3.07 8.26
CA ASP A 193 -15.66 -2.76 7.17
C ASP A 193 -15.05 -3.09 5.80
N GLN A 194 -13.77 -2.77 5.60
CA GLN A 194 -13.06 -3.08 4.35
C GLN A 194 -12.86 -4.60 4.19
N ARG A 195 -12.59 -5.31 5.29
CA ARG A 195 -12.43 -6.77 5.25
C ARG A 195 -13.75 -7.47 4.90
N GLU A 196 -14.88 -7.03 5.47
CA GLU A 196 -16.20 -7.56 5.12
C GLU A 196 -16.56 -7.28 3.66
N TRP A 197 -16.27 -6.07 3.17
CA TRP A 197 -16.45 -5.72 1.77
C TRP A 197 -15.60 -6.60 0.85
N LEU A 198 -14.32 -6.81 1.19
CA LEU A 198 -13.40 -7.64 0.42
C LEU A 198 -13.92 -9.08 0.29
N GLU A 199 -14.35 -9.69 1.40
CA GLU A 199 -14.93 -11.03 1.38
C GLU A 199 -16.19 -11.08 0.48
N ASN A 200 -17.05 -10.08 0.55
CA ASN A 200 -18.25 -9.99 -0.29
C ASN A 200 -17.90 -9.85 -1.78
N ILE A 201 -16.91 -9.04 -2.14
CA ILE A 201 -16.45 -8.89 -3.54
C ILE A 201 -15.85 -10.21 -4.04
N LEU A 202 -14.93 -10.82 -3.31
CA LEU A 202 -14.32 -12.09 -3.68
C LEU A 202 -15.37 -13.19 -3.87
N LYS A 203 -16.30 -13.31 -2.94
CA LYS A 203 -17.41 -14.30 -3.00
C LYS A 203 -18.31 -14.06 -4.22
N THR A 204 -18.62 -12.83 -4.54
CA THR A 204 -19.49 -12.47 -5.67
C THR A 204 -18.77 -12.70 -6.99
N LYS A 205 -17.57 -12.16 -7.12
CA LYS A 205 -16.79 -12.17 -8.35
C LYS A 205 -16.26 -13.55 -8.73
N ARG A 206 -15.93 -14.40 -7.77
CA ARG A 206 -15.51 -15.79 -8.04
C ARG A 206 -16.45 -16.54 -9.00
N ASN A 207 -17.75 -16.29 -8.90
CA ASN A 207 -18.75 -16.95 -9.73
C ASN A 207 -18.84 -16.43 -11.17
N GLU A 208 -18.09 -15.37 -11.50
CA GLU A 208 -18.08 -14.76 -12.84
C GLU A 208 -17.05 -15.40 -13.79
N GLY A 209 -16.34 -16.45 -13.36
CA GLY A 209 -15.37 -17.19 -14.20
C GLY A 209 -14.10 -16.36 -14.45
N LEU A 210 -13.56 -15.76 -13.38
CA LEU A 210 -12.31 -15.00 -13.44
C LEU A 210 -11.13 -15.91 -13.78
N ARG A 211 -10.21 -15.41 -14.62
CA ARG A 211 -8.93 -16.06 -14.88
C ARG A 211 -7.96 -15.79 -13.74
N HIS A 212 -7.83 -14.51 -13.34
CA HIS A 212 -6.98 -14.09 -12.23
C HIS A 212 -7.69 -13.10 -11.31
N ILE A 213 -7.33 -13.15 -10.03
CA ILE A 213 -7.62 -12.12 -9.04
C ILE A 213 -6.27 -11.59 -8.54
N VAL A 214 -6.02 -10.30 -8.78
CA VAL A 214 -4.83 -9.59 -8.34
C VAL A 214 -5.23 -8.58 -7.27
N VAL A 215 -4.74 -8.77 -6.05
CA VAL A 215 -4.89 -7.80 -4.97
C VAL A 215 -3.63 -6.94 -4.93
N PHE A 216 -3.77 -5.63 -4.77
CA PHE A 216 -2.63 -4.75 -4.55
C PHE A 216 -2.86 -3.83 -3.35
N THR A 217 -1.83 -3.68 -2.54
CA THR A 217 -1.88 -2.94 -1.29
C THR A 217 -0.48 -2.45 -0.93
N HIS A 218 -0.34 -1.56 0.05
CA HIS A 218 0.97 -1.05 0.43
C HIS A 218 1.69 -1.97 1.42
N THR A 219 1.13 -2.17 2.60
CA THR A 219 1.82 -2.87 3.70
C THR A 219 1.92 -4.37 3.43
N HIS A 220 3.11 -4.92 3.49
CA HIS A 220 3.36 -6.34 3.28
C HIS A 220 2.94 -7.20 4.48
N LEU A 221 2.41 -8.40 4.22
CA LEU A 221 1.89 -9.33 5.22
C LEU A 221 2.98 -10.24 5.80
N PHE A 222 3.92 -10.69 4.99
CA PHE A 222 4.97 -11.64 5.38
C PHE A 222 6.35 -11.02 5.33
N LYS A 223 7.27 -11.53 6.17
CA LYS A 223 8.70 -11.20 6.08
C LYS A 223 9.29 -11.77 4.80
N LYS A 224 10.50 -11.34 4.47
CA LYS A 224 11.23 -11.75 3.26
C LYS A 224 11.34 -13.26 3.09
N ASP A 225 11.37 -14.01 4.17
CA ASP A 225 11.30 -15.47 4.18
C ASP A 225 10.04 -15.84 4.97
N SER A 226 9.07 -16.49 4.32
CA SER A 226 7.82 -16.91 4.96
C SER A 226 8.07 -17.84 6.15
N SER A 227 9.21 -18.55 6.19
CA SER A 227 9.63 -19.34 7.35
C SER A 227 9.92 -18.48 8.59
N GLN A 228 10.19 -17.17 8.40
CA GLN A 228 10.34 -16.19 9.48
C GLN A 228 9.02 -15.60 9.98
N GLY A 229 7.91 -15.99 9.36
CA GLY A 229 6.55 -15.61 9.76
C GLY A 229 6.07 -14.30 9.17
N HIS A 230 5.05 -13.71 9.81
CA HIS A 230 4.41 -12.45 9.41
C HIS A 230 5.30 -11.23 9.66
N THR A 231 4.94 -10.12 9.01
CA THR A 231 5.52 -8.80 9.31
C THR A 231 5.09 -8.30 10.69
N SER A 232 5.88 -7.40 11.30
CA SER A 232 5.46 -6.67 12.49
C SER A 232 4.64 -5.41 12.19
N ASN A 233 4.48 -5.06 10.91
CA ASN A 233 3.76 -3.88 10.45
C ASN A 233 2.26 -4.13 10.22
N PHE A 234 1.83 -5.38 10.36
CA PHE A 234 0.45 -5.79 10.23
C PHE A 234 0.03 -6.67 11.41
N ASN A 235 -1.24 -6.65 11.80
CA ASN A 235 -1.74 -7.48 12.88
C ASN A 235 -1.61 -8.98 12.55
N LEU A 236 -1.14 -9.78 13.49
CA LEU A 236 -0.88 -11.22 13.29
C LEU A 236 -2.14 -12.00 12.90
N GLU A 237 -3.23 -11.80 13.65
CA GLU A 237 -4.48 -12.52 13.40
C GLU A 237 -5.04 -12.12 12.04
N GLU A 238 -5.08 -10.83 11.75
CA GLU A 238 -5.57 -10.29 10.49
C GLU A 238 -4.71 -10.76 9.30
N THR A 239 -3.38 -10.87 9.46
CA THR A 239 -2.48 -11.42 8.42
C THR A 239 -2.90 -12.82 8.00
N TYR A 240 -3.13 -13.71 8.97
CA TYR A 240 -3.51 -15.09 8.66
C TYR A 240 -4.96 -15.23 8.21
N ASP A 241 -5.87 -14.42 8.74
CA ASP A 241 -7.26 -14.34 8.28
C ASP A 241 -7.32 -13.90 6.81
N LEU A 242 -6.53 -12.89 6.42
CA LEU A 242 -6.44 -12.46 5.02
C LEU A 242 -5.81 -13.52 4.13
N ALA A 243 -4.77 -14.19 4.60
CA ALA A 243 -4.14 -15.27 3.84
C ALA A 243 -5.11 -16.45 3.63
N ASP A 244 -5.92 -16.79 4.63
CA ASP A 244 -6.99 -17.78 4.50
C ASP A 244 -8.09 -17.32 3.55
N LEU A 245 -8.44 -16.04 3.58
CA LEU A 245 -9.43 -15.46 2.69
C LEU A 245 -8.97 -15.50 1.24
N PHE A 246 -7.73 -15.09 0.98
CA PHE A 246 -7.16 -15.09 -0.36
C PHE A 246 -7.06 -16.49 -0.95
N ASP A 247 -6.60 -17.46 -0.17
CA ASP A 247 -6.53 -18.86 -0.58
C ASP A 247 -7.94 -19.45 -0.89
N ARG A 248 -8.91 -19.19 -0.02
CA ARG A 248 -10.31 -19.66 -0.18
C ARG A 248 -10.97 -19.19 -1.47
N TYR A 249 -10.61 -18.00 -1.93
CA TYR A 249 -11.20 -17.36 -3.11
C TYR A 249 -10.27 -17.36 -4.33
N ASP A 250 -9.22 -18.17 -4.32
CA ASP A 250 -8.29 -18.36 -5.43
C ASP A 250 -7.64 -17.05 -5.91
N VAL A 251 -7.24 -16.16 -4.96
CA VAL A 251 -6.43 -14.99 -5.29
C VAL A 251 -5.10 -15.43 -5.87
N SER A 252 -4.81 -15.03 -7.10
CA SER A 252 -3.61 -15.47 -7.82
C SER A 252 -2.35 -14.75 -7.35
N LEU A 253 -2.47 -13.46 -7.03
CA LEU A 253 -1.33 -12.60 -6.70
C LEU A 253 -1.75 -11.50 -5.72
N VAL A 254 -0.91 -11.28 -4.70
CA VAL A 254 -0.96 -10.12 -3.81
C VAL A 254 0.30 -9.28 -4.02
N LEU A 255 0.15 -8.07 -4.56
CA LEU A 255 1.24 -7.09 -4.73
C LEU A 255 1.36 -6.20 -3.50
N GLN A 256 2.60 -5.98 -3.04
CA GLN A 256 2.89 -5.25 -1.81
C GLN A 256 4.16 -4.41 -1.95
N GLY A 257 4.27 -3.32 -1.17
CA GLY A 257 5.44 -2.45 -1.11
C GLY A 257 6.02 -2.34 0.31
N HIS A 258 6.25 -1.10 0.77
CA HIS A 258 6.55 -0.69 2.13
C HIS A 258 7.95 -1.03 2.66
N SER A 259 8.56 -2.11 2.28
CA SER A 259 9.82 -2.56 2.90
C SER A 259 11.07 -2.20 2.10
N HIS A 260 10.92 -1.45 1.01
CA HIS A 260 12.01 -1.06 0.10
C HIS A 260 12.91 -2.26 -0.28
N SER A 261 12.30 -3.41 -0.50
CA SER A 261 13.04 -4.62 -0.89
C SER A 261 12.12 -5.60 -1.58
N ARG A 262 12.51 -6.01 -2.78
CA ARG A 262 11.78 -7.03 -3.53
C ARG A 262 11.85 -8.38 -2.86
N ASP A 263 10.76 -9.13 -2.93
CA ASP A 263 10.69 -10.50 -2.42
C ASP A 263 9.51 -11.25 -3.05
N LEU A 264 9.62 -12.56 -3.06
CA LEU A 264 8.56 -13.47 -3.44
C LEU A 264 8.33 -14.46 -2.32
N THR A 265 7.11 -14.50 -1.83
CA THR A 265 6.67 -15.50 -0.84
C THR A 265 5.44 -16.20 -1.38
N THR A 266 5.37 -17.52 -1.24
CA THR A 266 4.15 -18.28 -1.46
C THR A 266 3.67 -18.81 -0.13
N PHE A 267 2.41 -18.50 0.20
CA PHE A 267 1.77 -19.03 1.40
C PHE A 267 0.42 -19.62 0.99
N LYS A 268 0.21 -20.91 1.32
CA LYS A 268 -0.84 -21.73 0.70
C LYS A 268 -0.67 -21.68 -0.84
N ASP A 269 -1.71 -21.49 -1.61
CA ASP A 269 -1.61 -21.41 -3.07
C ASP A 269 -1.55 -19.98 -3.61
N VAL A 270 -1.38 -18.98 -2.71
CA VAL A 270 -1.32 -17.56 -3.04
C VAL A 270 0.11 -17.06 -3.15
N VAL A 271 0.41 -16.31 -4.20
CA VAL A 271 1.70 -15.64 -4.40
C VAL A 271 1.65 -14.23 -3.83
N TYR A 272 2.61 -13.90 -2.97
CA TYR A 272 2.82 -12.56 -2.41
C TYR A 272 4.11 -11.99 -3.01
N LEU A 273 3.97 -11.01 -3.88
CA LEU A 273 5.09 -10.35 -4.55
C LEU A 273 5.28 -8.95 -3.97
N ARG A 274 6.44 -8.72 -3.39
CA ARG A 274 6.82 -7.41 -2.88
C ARG A 274 7.66 -6.68 -3.91
N VAL A 275 7.22 -5.47 -4.26
CA VAL A 275 7.88 -4.56 -5.19
C VAL A 275 8.89 -3.72 -4.42
N ASP A 276 10.03 -3.43 -5.04
CA ASP A 276 11.09 -2.61 -4.46
C ASP A 276 10.73 -1.12 -4.49
N ALA A 277 11.50 -0.30 -3.77
CA ALA A 277 11.34 1.14 -3.80
C ALA A 277 11.79 1.75 -5.13
N LEU A 278 11.04 2.75 -5.58
CA LEU A 278 11.38 3.57 -6.75
C LEU A 278 12.08 4.88 -6.37
N GLU A 279 12.31 5.12 -5.10
CA GLU A 279 12.92 6.33 -4.55
C GLU A 279 14.27 6.65 -5.19
N ASP A 280 14.49 7.91 -5.57
CA ASP A 280 15.69 8.38 -6.30
C ASP A 280 17.00 8.16 -5.52
N HIS A 281 16.96 8.23 -4.20
CA HIS A 281 18.15 8.09 -3.36
C HIS A 281 18.41 6.64 -2.94
N TYR A 282 17.59 5.72 -3.41
CA TYR A 282 17.74 4.30 -3.10
C TYR A 282 18.74 3.66 -4.09
N PRO A 283 19.82 3.00 -3.59
CA PRO A 283 20.94 2.58 -4.45
C PRO A 283 20.56 1.49 -5.46
N ASP A 284 19.47 0.78 -5.22
CA ASP A 284 18.99 -0.33 -6.04
C ASP A 284 17.49 -0.18 -6.30
N ALA A 285 17.08 0.91 -6.97
CA ALA A 285 15.70 1.16 -7.33
C ALA A 285 15.22 0.22 -8.45
N TYR A 286 14.02 -0.33 -8.29
CA TYR A 286 13.37 -1.21 -9.27
C TYR A 286 11.88 -0.89 -9.39
N TYR A 287 11.34 -1.11 -10.56
CA TYR A 287 9.90 -1.34 -10.75
C TYR A 287 9.65 -2.77 -11.22
N THR A 288 8.41 -3.19 -11.25
CA THR A 288 8.02 -4.55 -11.62
C THR A 288 7.14 -4.51 -12.86
N ILE A 289 7.37 -5.43 -13.78
CA ILE A 289 6.47 -5.73 -14.89
C ILE A 289 5.86 -7.11 -14.63
N LEU A 290 4.53 -7.18 -14.62
CA LEU A 290 3.77 -8.41 -14.56
C LEU A 290 3.36 -8.78 -15.99
N SER A 291 3.69 -9.98 -16.44
CA SER A 291 3.16 -10.54 -17.69
C SER A 291 1.94 -11.41 -17.34
N ILE A 292 0.76 -10.93 -17.73
CA ILE A 292 -0.52 -11.57 -17.46
C ILE A 292 -0.93 -12.40 -18.67
N GLY A 293 -1.11 -13.69 -18.50
CA GLY A 293 -1.52 -14.64 -19.52
C GLY A 293 -2.27 -15.81 -18.90
N GLU A 294 -2.00 -17.06 -19.32
CA GLU A 294 -2.48 -18.25 -18.61
C GLU A 294 -1.94 -18.31 -17.19
N ASN A 295 -0.70 -17.86 -17.02
CA ASN A 295 -0.05 -17.68 -15.71
C ASN A 295 0.37 -16.22 -15.55
N ILE A 296 0.55 -15.78 -14.31
CA ILE A 296 1.16 -14.49 -13.99
C ILE A 296 2.66 -14.71 -13.81
N ASN A 297 3.45 -14.05 -14.66
CA ASN A 297 4.90 -13.98 -14.51
C ASN A 297 5.30 -12.56 -14.11
N TYR A 298 6.51 -12.38 -13.58
CA TYR A 298 7.00 -11.06 -13.16
C TYR A 298 8.48 -10.88 -13.50
N ASN A 299 8.85 -9.64 -13.72
CA ASN A 299 10.23 -9.21 -13.93
C ASN A 299 10.50 -7.93 -13.15
N PHE A 300 11.59 -7.92 -12.40
CA PHE A 300 12.09 -6.71 -11.73
C PHE A 300 13.03 -5.95 -12.66
N VAL A 301 12.66 -4.73 -13.01
CA VAL A 301 13.44 -3.87 -13.89
C VAL A 301 14.23 -2.88 -13.07
N LYS A 302 15.56 -2.98 -13.13
CA LYS A 302 16.45 -2.05 -12.43
C LYS A 302 16.47 -0.70 -13.13
N ILE A 303 16.33 0.36 -12.35
CA ILE A 303 16.58 1.73 -12.76
C ILE A 303 18.02 2.07 -12.38
N ASN A 304 18.80 2.55 -13.32
CA ASN A 304 20.19 2.93 -13.10
C ASN A 304 20.33 4.44 -13.07
#